data_c5d894b473bec3289026911015588fa0
#
_entry.id   c5d894b473bec3289026911015588fa0
#
_cell.length_a   1.000
_cell.length_b   1.000
_cell.length_c   1.000
_cell.angle_alpha   90.00
_cell.angle_beta   90.00
_cell.angle_gamma   90.00
#
_symmetry.space_group_name_H-M   'P 1'
#
loop_
_entity.id
_entity.type
_entity.pdbx_description
1 polymer ?
#
loop_
_entity_poly.entity_id
_entity_poly.type
_entity_poly.pdbx_seq_one_letter_code
_entity_poly.pdbx_strand_id
1 'polypeptide(L)'
;DKNNRLYVIDFGLALDSNRFFIGGKINTSYIESKWHPYTTNWPSFCLEYIFISLIVKENQTLTKNNIFSTISDYYNNHKVLNTLLDKTYVEETYEYYKFLENNSSEDNLKLLISSSNTWDHYKLAYHILKYMSLKSIEFIEFKWLLLLMMHPIPTYRPTEEELGEHFKHYSELFQDKSNTKHIIFKD
;
A
#
# COMPACT_ATOMS: atom_id res chain seq x y z
N ASP A 1 -15.27 -14.39 14.29
CA ASP A 1 -16.40 -15.16 14.79
C ASP A 1 -16.14 -15.63 16.22
N LYS A 2 -17.06 -16.41 16.80
CA LYS A 2 -16.93 -16.96 18.17
C LYS A 2 -15.70 -17.86 18.36
N ASN A 3 -15.05 -18.28 17.27
CA ASN A 3 -13.87 -19.14 17.26
C ASN A 3 -12.57 -18.36 16.98
N ASN A 4 -12.60 -17.03 17.08
CA ASN A 4 -11.47 -16.15 16.76
C ASN A 4 -10.92 -16.33 15.33
N ARG A 5 -11.76 -16.74 14.38
CA ARG A 5 -11.38 -16.86 12.98
C ARG A 5 -11.56 -15.55 12.26
N LEU A 6 -10.55 -15.15 11.52
CA LEU A 6 -10.61 -14.01 10.60
C LEU A 6 -11.20 -14.50 9.26
N TYR A 7 -12.14 -13.76 8.72
CA TYR A 7 -12.69 -13.99 7.39
C TYR A 7 -12.41 -12.79 6.51
N VAL A 8 -11.90 -13.05 5.32
CA VAL A 8 -11.81 -12.03 4.28
C VAL A 8 -13.13 -12.04 3.52
N ILE A 9 -13.78 -10.89 3.48
CA ILE A 9 -15.09 -10.70 2.80
C ILE A 9 -15.00 -9.50 1.87
N ASP A 10 -15.94 -9.39 0.95
CA ASP A 10 -16.06 -8.29 0.00
C ASP A 10 -14.92 -8.22 -1.04
N PHE A 11 -14.98 -9.13 -1.99
CA PHE A 11 -14.07 -9.15 -3.15
C PHE A 11 -14.55 -8.24 -4.30
N GLY A 12 -15.50 -7.34 -4.07
CA GLY A 12 -16.08 -6.51 -5.12
C GLY A 12 -15.09 -5.65 -5.90
N LEU A 13 -13.98 -5.28 -5.27
CA LEU A 13 -12.86 -4.55 -5.88
C LEU A 13 -11.60 -5.41 -6.09
N ALA A 14 -11.71 -6.74 -5.94
CA ALA A 14 -10.58 -7.63 -6.15
C ALA A 14 -10.16 -7.65 -7.62
N LEU A 15 -8.85 -7.63 -7.84
CA LEU A 15 -8.23 -7.74 -9.15
C LEU A 15 -7.52 -9.09 -9.24
N ASP A 16 -7.75 -9.81 -10.34
CA ASP A 16 -7.02 -11.04 -10.62
C ASP A 16 -5.67 -10.70 -11.26
N SER A 17 -4.60 -10.76 -10.47
CA SER A 17 -3.25 -10.42 -10.91
C SER A 17 -2.75 -11.29 -12.07
N ASN A 18 -3.23 -12.55 -12.19
CA ASN A 18 -2.89 -13.43 -13.30
C ASN A 18 -3.41 -12.92 -14.65
N ARG A 19 -4.38 -12.00 -14.62
CA ARG A 19 -4.98 -11.41 -15.82
C ARG A 19 -4.36 -10.10 -16.25
N PHE A 20 -3.42 -9.56 -15.47
CA PHE A 20 -2.71 -8.34 -15.86
C PHE A 20 -1.83 -8.54 -17.11
N PHE A 21 -1.41 -9.76 -17.36
CA PHE A 21 -0.58 -10.08 -18.51
C PHE A 21 -1.20 -11.21 -19.35
N ILE A 22 -1.08 -11.10 -20.67
CA ILE A 22 -1.41 -12.16 -21.64
C ILE A 22 -0.21 -12.32 -22.56
N GLY A 23 0.41 -13.51 -22.56
CA GLY A 23 1.57 -13.79 -23.39
C GLY A 23 2.74 -12.83 -23.15
N GLY A 24 2.95 -12.38 -21.91
CA GLY A 24 4.00 -11.44 -21.52
C GLY A 24 3.72 -9.97 -21.85
N LYS A 25 2.56 -9.67 -22.47
CA LYS A 25 2.11 -8.29 -22.74
C LYS A 25 1.09 -7.84 -21.71
N ILE A 26 1.07 -6.54 -21.41
CA ILE A 26 0.07 -5.96 -20.51
C ILE A 26 -1.33 -6.09 -21.09
N ASN A 27 -2.28 -6.53 -20.28
CA ASN A 27 -3.70 -6.67 -20.67
C ASN A 27 -4.46 -5.37 -20.35
N THR A 28 -4.25 -4.35 -21.17
CA THR A 28 -4.87 -3.03 -20.98
C THR A 28 -6.38 -3.11 -20.92
N SER A 29 -7.02 -3.92 -21.78
CA SER A 29 -8.48 -4.09 -21.80
C SER A 29 -9.03 -4.63 -20.47
N TYR A 30 -8.32 -5.57 -19.83
CA TYR A 30 -8.71 -6.05 -18.52
C TYR A 30 -8.59 -4.95 -17.47
N ILE A 31 -7.45 -4.26 -17.45
CA ILE A 31 -7.19 -3.16 -16.50
C ILE A 31 -8.24 -2.07 -16.69
N GLU A 32 -8.47 -1.58 -17.91
CA GLU A 32 -9.50 -0.58 -18.22
C GLU A 32 -10.90 -0.99 -17.75
N SER A 33 -11.26 -2.24 -17.93
CA SER A 33 -12.60 -2.75 -17.58
C SER A 33 -12.81 -2.93 -16.08
N LYS A 34 -11.76 -3.22 -15.31
CA LYS A 34 -11.84 -3.59 -13.88
C LYS A 34 -11.28 -2.53 -12.94
N TRP A 35 -10.43 -1.62 -13.43
CA TRP A 35 -9.81 -0.60 -12.60
C TRP A 35 -10.83 0.48 -12.19
N HIS A 36 -10.78 0.89 -10.93
CA HIS A 36 -11.56 2.01 -10.42
C HIS A 36 -10.75 3.32 -10.51
N PRO A 37 -11.41 4.49 -10.57
CA PRO A 37 -10.73 5.79 -10.55
C PRO A 37 -10.24 6.12 -9.13
N TYR A 38 -9.16 5.46 -8.70
CA TYR A 38 -8.54 5.74 -7.40
C TYR A 38 -7.88 7.12 -7.41
N THR A 39 -8.05 7.84 -6.31
CA THR A 39 -7.50 9.19 -6.12
C THR A 39 -6.73 9.29 -4.81
N THR A 40 -5.97 10.37 -4.62
CA THR A 40 -5.24 10.65 -3.39
C THR A 40 -6.12 10.78 -2.13
N ASN A 41 -7.44 10.92 -2.31
CA ASN A 41 -8.41 10.94 -1.19
C ASN A 41 -8.72 9.54 -0.62
N TRP A 42 -8.16 8.49 -1.22
CA TRP A 42 -8.35 7.11 -0.78
C TRP A 42 -7.07 6.53 -0.18
N PRO A 43 -6.73 6.90 1.08
CA PRO A 43 -5.43 6.59 1.68
C PRO A 43 -5.18 5.10 1.96
N SER A 44 -6.17 4.24 1.76
CA SER A 44 -5.99 2.78 1.83
C SER A 44 -5.38 2.17 0.56
N PHE A 45 -5.13 2.98 -0.48
CA PHE A 45 -4.51 2.54 -1.72
C PHE A 45 -3.15 3.21 -1.89
N CYS A 46 -2.18 2.45 -2.37
CA CYS A 46 -0.83 2.93 -2.61
C CYS A 46 -0.75 3.83 -3.87
N LEU A 47 0.36 4.53 -4.03
CA LEU A 47 0.58 5.45 -5.15
C LEU A 47 0.44 4.79 -6.52
N GLU A 48 0.84 3.52 -6.65
CA GLU A 48 0.71 2.78 -7.90
C GLU A 48 -0.73 2.70 -8.39
N TYR A 49 -1.71 2.50 -7.48
CA TYR A 49 -3.13 2.53 -7.84
C TYR A 49 -3.55 3.87 -8.43
N ILE A 50 -3.04 4.96 -7.87
CA ILE A 50 -3.37 6.31 -8.28
C ILE A 50 -2.75 6.60 -9.65
N PHE A 51 -1.47 6.29 -9.85
CA PHE A 51 -0.82 6.48 -11.15
C PHE A 51 -1.45 5.63 -12.25
N ILE A 52 -1.81 4.38 -11.97
CA ILE A 52 -2.55 3.54 -12.93
C ILE A 52 -3.90 4.20 -13.26
N SER A 53 -4.60 4.77 -12.27
CA SER A 53 -5.88 5.47 -12.52
C SER A 53 -5.70 6.67 -13.43
N LEU A 54 -4.66 7.48 -13.23
CA LEU A 54 -4.35 8.61 -14.10
C LEU A 54 -4.10 8.15 -15.55
N ILE A 55 -3.37 7.06 -15.74
CA ILE A 55 -3.07 6.52 -17.07
C ILE A 55 -4.33 5.95 -17.73
N VAL A 56 -5.09 5.10 -17.00
CA VAL A 56 -6.13 4.24 -17.58
C VAL A 56 -7.49 4.92 -17.61
N LYS A 57 -7.85 5.69 -16.59
CA LYS A 57 -9.18 6.31 -16.47
C LYS A 57 -9.21 7.76 -16.94
N GLU A 58 -8.13 8.48 -16.69
CA GLU A 58 -8.03 9.89 -17.06
C GLU A 58 -7.24 10.10 -18.37
N ASN A 59 -6.68 9.01 -18.91
CA ASN A 59 -5.89 9.01 -20.15
C ASN A 59 -4.77 10.07 -20.13
N GLN A 60 -4.15 10.26 -18.95
CA GLN A 60 -3.13 11.28 -18.76
C GLN A 60 -1.75 10.77 -19.17
N THR A 61 -1.01 11.61 -19.87
CA THR A 61 0.44 11.48 -19.97
C THR A 61 1.07 12.02 -18.71
N LEU A 62 1.86 11.18 -18.03
CA LEU A 62 2.50 11.56 -16.77
C LEU A 62 3.69 12.49 -17.03
N THR A 63 3.60 13.70 -16.53
CA THR A 63 4.64 14.74 -16.59
C THR A 63 5.22 14.98 -15.19
N LYS A 64 6.39 15.62 -15.12
CA LYS A 64 7.00 16.01 -13.84
C LYS A 64 6.00 16.68 -12.89
N ASN A 65 5.24 17.66 -13.40
CA ASN A 65 4.34 18.45 -12.57
C ASN A 65 3.19 17.60 -12.00
N ASN A 66 2.56 16.75 -12.82
CA ASN A 66 1.45 15.93 -12.32
C ASN A 66 1.92 14.77 -11.44
N ILE A 67 3.10 14.19 -11.67
CA ILE A 67 3.69 13.20 -10.76
C ILE A 67 3.97 13.84 -9.41
N PHE A 68 4.67 14.98 -9.39
CA PHE A 68 5.02 15.66 -8.14
C PHE A 68 3.78 16.14 -7.37
N SER A 69 2.79 16.73 -8.06
CA SER A 69 1.53 17.13 -7.43
C SER A 69 0.77 15.94 -6.86
N THR A 70 0.69 14.82 -7.59
CA THR A 70 0.01 13.60 -7.11
C THR A 70 0.67 13.07 -5.84
N ILE A 71 2.01 13.01 -5.80
CA ILE A 71 2.76 12.58 -4.62
C ILE A 71 2.51 13.53 -3.44
N SER A 72 2.58 14.84 -3.68
CA SER A 72 2.34 15.85 -2.64
C SER A 72 0.91 15.75 -2.06
N ASP A 73 -0.09 15.62 -2.92
CA ASP A 73 -1.49 15.45 -2.53
C ASP A 73 -1.72 14.14 -1.77
N TYR A 74 -1.04 13.07 -2.20
CA TYR A 74 -1.09 11.79 -1.51
C TYR A 74 -0.59 11.92 -0.07
N TYR A 75 0.57 12.54 0.15
CA TYR A 75 1.10 12.78 1.51
C TYR A 75 0.19 13.68 2.32
N ASN A 76 -0.33 14.77 1.74
CA ASN A 76 -1.22 15.70 2.44
C ASN A 76 -2.52 15.04 2.90
N ASN A 77 -3.07 14.14 2.09
CA ASN A 77 -4.31 13.42 2.38
C ASN A 77 -4.09 12.20 3.27
N HIS A 78 -2.86 11.71 3.38
CA HIS A 78 -2.52 10.53 4.15
C HIS A 78 -2.03 10.87 5.55
N LYS A 79 -2.97 11.16 6.47
CA LYS A 79 -2.66 11.64 7.83
C LYS A 79 -1.61 10.80 8.58
N VAL A 80 -1.66 9.46 8.43
CA VAL A 80 -0.73 8.57 9.11
C VAL A 80 0.70 8.75 8.58
N LEU A 81 0.89 8.80 7.25
CA LEU A 81 2.20 9.03 6.67
C LEU A 81 2.72 10.43 6.93
N ASN A 82 1.84 11.44 6.86
CA ASN A 82 2.21 12.84 7.07
C ASN A 82 2.72 13.14 8.50
N THR A 83 2.29 12.36 9.50
CA THR A 83 2.79 12.51 10.89
C THR A 83 4.12 11.82 11.12
N LEU A 84 4.54 10.92 10.27
CA LEU A 84 5.67 10.03 10.49
C LEU A 84 6.82 10.25 9.52
N LEU A 85 6.51 10.81 8.35
CA LEU A 85 7.48 11.05 7.30
C LEU A 85 7.74 12.54 7.13
N ASP A 86 9.00 12.90 7.02
CA ASP A 86 9.48 14.25 6.75
C ASP A 86 9.12 14.67 5.30
N LYS A 87 9.14 15.97 5.03
CA LYS A 87 8.92 16.54 3.68
C LYS A 87 9.92 16.04 2.63
N THR A 88 11.11 15.64 3.04
CA THR A 88 12.13 15.04 2.16
C THR A 88 11.63 13.76 1.48
N TYR A 89 10.70 13.04 2.09
CA TYR A 89 10.09 11.84 1.49
C TYR A 89 9.28 12.13 0.22
N VAL A 90 8.74 13.32 0.05
CA VAL A 90 8.04 13.71 -1.18
C VAL A 90 9.04 13.74 -2.35
N GLU A 91 10.21 14.33 -2.12
CA GLU A 91 11.28 14.43 -3.12
C GLU A 91 11.87 13.04 -3.43
N GLU A 92 12.15 12.25 -2.41
CA GLU A 92 12.65 10.87 -2.55
C GLU A 92 11.64 10.00 -3.33
N THR A 93 10.37 10.09 -2.99
CA THR A 93 9.31 9.39 -3.69
C THR A 93 9.20 9.83 -5.14
N TYR A 94 9.32 11.14 -5.41
CA TYR A 94 9.36 11.64 -6.78
C TYR A 94 10.57 11.09 -7.54
N GLU A 95 11.76 11.12 -6.97
CA GLU A 95 12.97 10.57 -7.60
C GLU A 95 12.81 9.08 -7.98
N TYR A 96 12.09 8.31 -7.17
CA TYR A 96 11.75 6.93 -7.51
C TYR A 96 10.78 6.85 -8.70
N TYR A 97 9.70 7.65 -8.71
CA TYR A 97 8.66 7.58 -9.74
C TYR A 97 8.95 8.41 -10.99
N LYS A 98 10.04 9.14 -11.07
CA LYS A 98 10.37 10.00 -12.23
C LYS A 98 10.51 9.23 -13.55
N PHE A 99 10.71 7.90 -13.51
CA PHE A 99 10.70 7.07 -14.71
C PHE A 99 9.39 7.16 -15.50
N LEU A 100 8.27 7.49 -14.81
CA LEU A 100 6.96 7.65 -15.43
C LEU A 100 6.90 8.78 -16.47
N GLU A 101 7.81 9.75 -16.40
CA GLU A 101 7.85 10.90 -17.32
C GLU A 101 8.29 10.52 -18.74
N ASN A 102 9.17 9.53 -18.83
CA ASN A 102 9.92 9.25 -20.07
C ASN A 102 9.50 7.95 -20.75
N ASN A 103 8.67 7.15 -20.11
CA ASN A 103 8.23 5.87 -20.61
C ASN A 103 6.86 5.97 -21.29
N SER A 104 6.56 5.02 -22.16
CA SER A 104 5.22 4.86 -22.72
C SER A 104 4.22 4.49 -21.61
N SER A 105 2.92 4.77 -21.84
CA SER A 105 1.87 4.36 -20.91
C SER A 105 1.88 2.84 -20.66
N GLU A 106 2.17 2.03 -21.69
CA GLU A 106 2.28 0.57 -21.55
C GLU A 106 3.43 0.16 -20.64
N ASP A 107 4.61 0.78 -20.81
CA ASP A 107 5.78 0.48 -19.97
C ASP A 107 5.56 0.96 -18.53
N ASN A 108 4.94 2.13 -18.36
CA ASN A 108 4.55 2.63 -17.05
C ASN A 108 3.59 1.67 -16.34
N LEU A 109 2.58 1.16 -17.04
CA LEU A 109 1.66 0.17 -16.47
C LEU A 109 2.39 -1.12 -16.06
N LYS A 110 3.32 -1.63 -16.89
CA LYS A 110 4.12 -2.81 -16.53
C LYS A 110 4.92 -2.60 -15.26
N LEU A 111 5.60 -1.46 -15.14
CA LEU A 111 6.44 -1.14 -13.98
C LEU A 111 5.58 -0.95 -12.72
N LEU A 112 4.47 -0.24 -12.81
CA LEU A 112 3.57 -0.05 -11.67
C LEU A 112 2.94 -1.36 -11.18
N ILE A 113 2.50 -2.22 -12.10
CA ILE A 113 1.88 -3.51 -11.78
C ILE A 113 2.90 -4.54 -11.26
N SER A 114 4.18 -4.37 -11.56
CA SER A 114 5.22 -5.30 -11.06
C SER A 114 5.27 -5.40 -9.53
N SER A 115 4.80 -4.39 -8.82
CA SER A 115 4.72 -4.34 -7.36
C SER A 115 3.38 -4.83 -6.79
N SER A 116 2.50 -5.38 -7.62
CA SER A 116 1.12 -5.76 -7.23
C SER A 116 1.04 -6.77 -6.08
N ASN A 117 2.06 -7.58 -5.90
CA ASN A 117 2.16 -8.51 -4.76
C ASN A 117 2.23 -7.83 -3.39
N THR A 118 2.55 -6.52 -3.34
CA THR A 118 2.63 -5.74 -2.08
C THR A 118 1.36 -4.94 -1.78
N TRP A 119 0.42 -4.86 -2.72
CA TRP A 119 -0.74 -3.97 -2.61
C TRP A 119 -1.71 -4.36 -1.50
N ASP A 120 -1.97 -5.66 -1.36
CA ASP A 120 -2.84 -6.16 -0.29
C ASP A 120 -2.20 -5.98 1.08
N HIS A 121 -0.88 -6.13 1.17
CA HIS A 121 -0.11 -5.85 2.38
C HIS A 121 -0.23 -4.38 2.79
N TYR A 122 -0.09 -3.45 1.83
CA TYR A 122 -0.29 -2.02 2.05
C TYR A 122 -1.68 -1.71 2.63
N LYS A 123 -2.73 -2.22 1.96
CA LYS A 123 -4.11 -2.01 2.35
C LYS A 123 -4.42 -2.58 3.73
N LEU A 124 -3.92 -3.79 4.01
CA LEU A 124 -4.07 -4.44 5.31
C LEU A 124 -3.40 -3.61 6.41
N ALA A 125 -2.17 -3.17 6.19
CA ALA A 125 -1.41 -2.36 7.15
C ALA A 125 -2.13 -1.04 7.46
N TYR A 126 -2.68 -0.36 6.46
CA TYR A 126 -3.47 0.85 6.66
C TYR A 126 -4.66 0.62 7.61
N HIS A 127 -5.43 -0.44 7.38
CA HIS A 127 -6.60 -0.73 8.20
C HIS A 127 -6.23 -1.14 9.63
N ILE A 128 -5.14 -1.90 9.80
CA ILE A 128 -4.65 -2.27 11.14
C ILE A 128 -4.17 -1.01 11.88
N LEU A 129 -3.35 -0.16 11.26
CA LEU A 129 -2.87 1.09 11.89
C LEU A 129 -4.03 2.00 12.27
N LYS A 130 -5.02 2.15 11.40
CA LYS A 130 -6.23 2.92 11.69
C LYS A 130 -6.98 2.35 12.89
N TYR A 131 -7.14 1.03 12.97
CA TYR A 131 -7.76 0.36 14.10
C TYR A 131 -6.97 0.56 15.39
N MET A 132 -5.65 0.37 15.34
CA MET A 132 -4.76 0.58 16.49
C MET A 132 -4.85 2.02 17.01
N SER A 133 -4.89 3.00 16.11
CA SER A 133 -5.07 4.41 16.47
C SER A 133 -6.41 4.65 17.16
N LEU A 134 -7.52 4.11 16.62
CA LEU A 134 -8.87 4.26 17.21
C LEU A 134 -9.00 3.60 18.59
N LYS A 135 -8.21 2.57 18.86
CA LYS A 135 -8.23 1.81 20.11
C LYS A 135 -7.09 2.19 21.06
N SER A 136 -6.30 3.20 20.72
CA SER A 136 -5.12 3.61 21.50
C SER A 136 -4.17 2.45 21.82
N ILE A 137 -4.02 1.50 20.88
CA ILE A 137 -3.12 0.36 21.03
C ILE A 137 -1.70 0.82 20.71
N GLU A 138 -0.81 0.70 21.68
CA GLU A 138 0.60 1.02 21.53
C GLU A 138 1.45 -0.25 21.51
N PHE A 139 1.89 -0.62 20.32
CA PHE A 139 2.89 -1.66 20.09
C PHE A 139 3.85 -1.14 19.02
N ILE A 140 4.90 -0.48 19.48
CA ILE A 140 5.77 0.35 18.65
C ILE A 140 6.41 -0.45 17.51
N GLU A 141 6.99 -1.61 17.83
CA GLU A 141 7.68 -2.43 16.84
C GLU A 141 6.74 -2.90 15.72
N PHE A 142 5.51 -3.28 16.09
CA PHE A 142 4.50 -3.68 15.12
C PHE A 142 3.99 -2.51 14.27
N LYS A 143 3.85 -1.32 14.87
CA LYS A 143 3.54 -0.10 14.11
C LYS A 143 4.60 0.19 13.05
N TRP A 144 5.88 0.02 13.38
CA TRP A 144 6.96 0.21 12.42
C TRP A 144 6.88 -0.77 11.25
N LEU A 145 6.58 -2.06 11.49
CA LEU A 145 6.36 -3.01 10.42
C LEU A 145 5.20 -2.58 9.51
N LEU A 146 4.06 -2.19 10.11
CA LEU A 146 2.92 -1.72 9.34
C LEU A 146 3.24 -0.48 8.50
N LEU A 147 4.08 0.42 9.00
CA LEU A 147 4.55 1.59 8.27
C LEU A 147 5.46 1.20 7.10
N LEU A 148 6.35 0.24 7.29
CA LEU A 148 7.17 -0.31 6.20
C LEU A 148 6.30 -0.95 5.12
N MET A 149 5.26 -1.71 5.50
CA MET A 149 4.28 -2.26 4.55
C MET A 149 3.54 -1.19 3.76
N MET A 150 3.42 0.03 4.32
CA MET A 150 2.78 1.18 3.69
C MET A 150 3.77 2.15 3.04
N HIS A 151 5.04 1.78 2.91
CA HIS A 151 6.01 2.67 2.30
C HIS A 151 5.57 3.08 0.89
N PRO A 152 5.59 4.38 0.53
CA PRO A 152 5.16 4.84 -0.79
C PRO A 152 6.00 4.28 -1.94
N ILE A 153 7.27 3.98 -1.68
CA ILE A 153 8.18 3.31 -2.63
C ILE A 153 8.07 1.79 -2.43
N PRO A 154 7.58 1.03 -3.43
CA PRO A 154 7.28 -0.39 -3.25
C PRO A 154 8.49 -1.27 -2.95
N THR A 155 9.68 -0.90 -3.42
CA THR A 155 10.92 -1.66 -3.15
C THR A 155 11.38 -1.59 -1.69
N TYR A 156 10.83 -0.69 -0.90
CA TYR A 156 11.09 -0.62 0.55
C TYR A 156 10.04 -1.37 1.37
N ARG A 157 9.00 -1.88 0.73
CA ARG A 157 8.01 -2.72 1.41
C ARG A 157 8.58 -4.12 1.60
N PRO A 158 8.35 -4.73 2.76
CA PRO A 158 8.83 -6.09 3.02
C PRO A 158 8.19 -7.09 2.04
N THR A 159 8.98 -8.06 1.65
CA THR A 159 8.55 -9.21 0.86
C THR A 159 7.62 -10.12 1.70
N GLU A 160 6.94 -11.05 1.04
CA GLU A 160 6.10 -12.04 1.73
C GLU A 160 6.92 -12.90 2.71
N GLU A 161 8.15 -13.25 2.36
CA GLU A 161 9.05 -14.03 3.19
C GLU A 161 9.47 -13.24 4.45
N GLU A 162 9.90 -11.99 4.28
CA GLU A 162 10.25 -11.09 5.40
C GLU A 162 9.04 -10.84 6.32
N LEU A 163 7.84 -10.66 5.75
CA LEU A 163 6.62 -10.55 6.54
C LEU A 163 6.35 -11.82 7.35
N GLY A 164 6.54 -13.00 6.74
CA GLY A 164 6.40 -14.28 7.44
C GLY A 164 7.31 -14.38 8.65
N GLU A 165 8.58 -13.97 8.54
CA GLU A 165 9.53 -13.93 9.63
C GLU A 165 9.13 -12.94 10.74
N HIS A 166 8.73 -11.71 10.35
CA HIS A 166 8.27 -10.71 11.31
C HIS A 166 7.02 -11.16 12.07
N PHE A 167 6.02 -11.71 11.39
CA PHE A 167 4.80 -12.18 12.04
C PHE A 167 5.06 -13.38 12.96
N LYS A 168 5.96 -14.28 12.60
CA LYS A 168 6.39 -15.36 13.48
C LYS A 168 7.03 -14.81 14.75
N HIS A 169 7.97 -13.90 14.62
CA HIS A 169 8.63 -13.24 15.75
C HIS A 169 7.61 -12.55 16.68
N TYR A 170 6.67 -11.77 16.12
CA TYR A 170 5.64 -11.12 16.94
C TYR A 170 4.68 -12.12 17.59
N SER A 171 4.35 -13.22 16.92
CA SER A 171 3.53 -14.28 17.50
C SER A 171 4.20 -14.90 18.75
N GLU A 172 5.51 -15.13 18.68
CA GLU A 172 6.30 -15.64 19.80
C GLU A 172 6.33 -14.63 20.97
N LEU A 173 6.57 -13.34 20.67
CA LEU A 173 6.52 -12.26 21.67
C LEU A 173 5.15 -12.13 22.35
N PHE A 174 4.06 -12.30 21.61
CA PHE A 174 2.71 -12.26 22.17
C PHE A 174 2.41 -13.48 23.04
N GLN A 175 2.91 -14.65 22.69
CA GLN A 175 2.76 -15.85 23.51
C GLN A 175 3.51 -15.73 24.85
N ASP A 176 4.72 -15.19 24.83
CA ASP A 176 5.50 -14.92 26.05
C ASP A 176 4.84 -13.87 26.95
N LYS A 177 4.29 -12.79 26.35
CA LYS A 177 3.58 -11.74 27.10
C LYS A 177 2.20 -12.19 27.61
N SER A 178 1.56 -13.18 27.02
CA SER A 178 0.33 -13.77 27.57
C SER A 178 0.58 -14.55 28.86
N ASN A 179 1.80 -15.04 29.05
CA ASN A 179 2.27 -15.60 30.33
C ASN A 179 2.67 -14.53 31.35
N THR A 180 2.92 -13.30 30.91
CA THR A 180 3.13 -12.13 31.78
C THR A 180 1.96 -11.16 31.54
N LYS A 181 1.01 -11.09 32.50
CA LYS A 181 -0.21 -10.27 32.49
C LYS A 181 0.05 -8.75 32.30
N HIS A 182 0.43 -8.29 31.13
CA HIS A 182 0.51 -6.86 30.85
C HIS A 182 0.25 -6.54 29.37
N ILE A 183 -0.98 -6.74 28.93
CA ILE A 183 -1.54 -5.90 27.86
C ILE A 183 -2.35 -4.84 28.58
N ILE A 184 -1.79 -3.64 28.70
CA ILE A 184 -2.52 -2.50 29.26
C ILE A 184 -3.42 -1.97 28.13
N PHE A 185 -4.68 -2.36 28.14
CA PHE A 185 -5.71 -1.61 27.43
C PHE A 185 -6.05 -0.41 28.32
N LYS A 186 -5.74 0.79 27.87
CA LYS A 186 -6.30 2.01 28.47
C LYS A 186 -7.71 2.17 27.91
N ASP A 187 -8.69 2.10 28.79
CA ASP A 187 -10.09 2.45 28.55
C ASP A 187 -10.26 3.91 28.16
#